data_bc19d027cdfd089ad93ee7af5466ae11
#
_entry.id   bc19d027cdfd089ad93ee7af5466ae11
#
_cell.length_a   1.000
_cell.length_b   1.000
_cell.length_c   1.000
_cell.angle_alpha   90.00
_cell.angle_beta   90.00
_cell.angle_gamma   90.00
#
_symmetry.space_group_name_H-M   'P 1'
#
loop_
_entity.id
_entity.type
_entity.pdbx_description
1 polymer ?
#
loop_
_entity_poly.entity_id
_entity_poly.type
_entity_poly.pdbx_seq_one_letter_code
_entity_poly.pdbx_strand_id
1 'polypeptide(L)'
;MWAINKSPLVIGAALDATRLSKSSLDIISNKEVIAINQDILAKQAQLARRYSEEQWDIWMGELSGSRKVLGVANWKNDSQCVTVNLASLGIASATARDVWAAKDIGTVTGAQKLNLTGHEMRLWVLSNITATTPLSSKAYYTAANASLSGSARVTKCSYGACLPTGVKAGNIGSNASVTFSSVSAHSAGKKALGIDFINYDYAFTTAWDLGDNIRNMTVAVNGGKAKRWAFPLSGQSWSESGRLTVEVEGFKNGTGNVVTFASLDNAFAPDLVGFEVLE
;
A
#
# COMPACT_ATOMS: atom_id res chain seq x y z
N MET A 1 8.59 0.84 11.76
CA MET A 1 7.20 1.30 11.63
C MET A 1 6.89 2.53 12.49
N TRP A 2 7.03 2.50 13.82
CA TRP A 2 6.64 3.62 14.71
C TRP A 2 7.29 4.96 14.32
N ALA A 3 8.58 4.94 13.99
CA ALA A 3 9.29 6.16 13.63
C ALA A 3 8.75 6.83 12.35
N ILE A 4 8.45 6.08 11.32
CA ILE A 4 7.91 6.62 10.06
C ILE A 4 6.43 7.02 10.17
N ASN A 5 5.68 6.41 11.10
CA ASN A 5 4.30 6.77 11.40
C ASN A 5 4.17 7.93 12.40
N LYS A 6 5.30 8.51 12.81
CA LYS A 6 5.34 9.63 13.79
C LYS A 6 4.65 9.28 15.11
N SER A 7 4.63 7.99 15.46
CA SER A 7 4.09 7.56 16.75
C SER A 7 4.99 8.03 17.88
N PRO A 8 4.44 8.33 19.08
CA PRO A 8 5.26 8.62 20.25
C PRO A 8 6.23 7.45 20.54
N LEU A 9 7.52 7.75 20.62
CA LEU A 9 8.54 6.76 20.95
C LEU A 9 8.68 6.63 22.48
N VAL A 10 7.72 5.94 23.10
CA VAL A 10 7.72 5.68 24.54
C VAL A 10 8.31 4.30 24.80
N ILE A 11 9.36 4.24 25.62
CA ILE A 11 10.05 3.00 25.97
C ILE A 11 9.46 2.46 27.27
N GLY A 12 8.80 1.31 27.19
CA GLY A 12 8.26 0.58 28.34
C GLY A 12 9.18 -0.55 28.85
N ALA A 13 10.46 -0.53 28.47
CA ALA A 13 11.44 -1.55 28.89
C ALA A 13 12.36 -1.04 30.00
N ALA A 14 12.87 -1.96 30.82
CA ALA A 14 13.94 -1.64 31.75
C ALA A 14 15.22 -1.28 30.96
N LEU A 15 15.69 -0.04 31.09
CA LEU A 15 16.92 0.46 30.42
C LEU A 15 18.19 0.05 31.19
N ASP A 16 18.21 -1.14 31.71
CA ASP A 16 19.31 -1.68 32.49
C ASP A 16 20.12 -2.66 31.62
N ALA A 17 21.41 -2.46 31.59
CA ALA A 17 22.36 -3.21 30.77
C ALA A 17 22.37 -4.73 31.05
N THR A 18 21.81 -5.16 32.18
CA THR A 18 21.68 -6.59 32.53
C THR A 18 20.44 -7.21 31.93
N ARG A 19 19.42 -6.41 31.54
CA ARG A 19 18.13 -6.85 31.03
C ARG A 19 17.89 -6.51 29.56
N LEU A 20 18.56 -5.47 29.06
CA LEU A 20 18.43 -5.03 27.66
C LEU A 20 19.69 -5.41 26.90
N SER A 21 19.54 -6.19 25.82
CA SER A 21 20.68 -6.54 24.97
C SER A 21 21.27 -5.28 24.30
N LYS A 22 22.57 -5.33 24.01
CA LYS A 22 23.23 -4.24 23.26
C LYS A 22 22.52 -3.97 21.94
N SER A 23 22.10 -4.99 21.20
CA SER A 23 21.39 -4.85 19.93
C SER A 23 20.04 -4.14 20.11
N SER A 24 19.29 -4.46 21.17
CA SER A 24 18.05 -3.76 21.48
C SER A 24 18.29 -2.28 21.81
N LEU A 25 19.33 -2.00 22.59
CA LEU A 25 19.73 -0.64 22.93
C LEU A 25 20.13 0.14 21.67
N ASP A 26 20.93 -0.46 20.79
CA ASP A 26 21.37 0.15 19.53
C ASP A 26 20.15 0.50 18.61
N ILE A 27 19.11 -0.33 18.62
CA ILE A 27 17.87 -0.09 17.86
C ILE A 27 17.12 1.12 18.44
N ILE A 28 16.82 1.11 19.74
CA ILE A 28 15.98 2.16 20.36
C ILE A 28 16.72 3.50 20.51
N SER A 29 18.05 3.51 20.50
CA SER A 29 18.88 4.71 20.55
C SER A 29 19.41 5.18 19.21
N ASN A 30 18.98 4.57 18.09
CA ASN A 30 19.42 4.95 16.75
C ASN A 30 18.99 6.39 16.43
N LYS A 31 19.98 7.28 16.39
CA LYS A 31 19.73 8.73 16.22
C LYS A 31 19.09 9.07 14.87
N GLU A 32 19.39 8.32 13.80
CA GLU A 32 18.82 8.57 12.47
C GLU A 32 17.34 8.15 12.41
N VAL A 33 16.99 7.03 13.05
CA VAL A 33 15.60 6.59 13.17
C VAL A 33 14.80 7.58 14.04
N ILE A 34 15.38 8.05 15.13
CA ILE A 34 14.77 9.07 16.01
C ILE A 34 14.58 10.38 15.21
N ALA A 35 15.57 10.79 14.42
CA ALA A 35 15.48 12.00 13.61
C ALA A 35 14.36 11.91 12.54
N ILE A 36 14.10 10.73 11.97
CA ILE A 36 12.94 10.50 11.10
C ILE A 36 11.65 10.74 11.88
N ASN A 37 11.51 10.19 13.07
CA ASN A 37 10.33 10.38 13.91
C ASN A 37 10.11 11.86 14.29
N GLN A 38 11.18 12.56 14.63
CA GLN A 38 11.18 13.94 15.12
C GLN A 38 11.25 14.98 13.99
N ASP A 39 11.13 14.57 12.73
CA ASP A 39 11.17 15.50 11.60
C ASP A 39 10.04 16.54 11.69
N ILE A 40 10.40 17.80 11.53
CA ILE A 40 9.55 18.98 11.76
C ILE A 40 8.30 19.05 10.87
N LEU A 41 8.27 18.35 9.71
CA LEU A 41 7.04 18.24 8.92
C LEU A 41 5.94 17.45 9.63
N ALA A 42 6.29 16.60 10.60
CA ALA A 42 5.36 15.75 11.33
C ALA A 42 4.40 14.92 10.46
N LYS A 43 4.75 14.67 9.19
CA LYS A 43 3.95 13.89 8.24
C LYS A 43 4.23 12.41 8.37
N GLN A 44 3.19 11.63 8.54
CA GLN A 44 3.26 10.17 8.56
C GLN A 44 3.59 9.60 7.19
N ALA A 45 4.33 8.49 7.17
CA ALA A 45 4.48 7.70 5.95
C ALA A 45 3.16 7.03 5.58
N GLN A 46 2.96 6.86 4.28
CA GLN A 46 1.81 6.18 3.71
C GLN A 46 2.23 4.84 3.11
N LEU A 47 1.31 3.88 3.11
CA LEU A 47 1.49 2.62 2.40
C LEU A 47 1.50 2.90 0.89
N ALA A 48 2.68 2.89 0.28
CA ALA A 48 2.84 3.19 -1.15
C ALA A 48 2.50 1.98 -2.03
N ARG A 49 2.93 0.78 -1.62
CA ARG A 49 2.67 -0.48 -2.34
C ARG A 49 2.51 -1.62 -1.35
N ARG A 50 1.61 -2.55 -1.66
CA ARG A 50 1.42 -3.78 -0.91
C ARG A 50 1.49 -4.98 -1.84
N TYR A 51 2.26 -5.99 -1.44
CA TYR A 51 2.40 -7.27 -2.12
C TYR A 51 1.94 -8.36 -1.15
N SER A 52 0.61 -8.54 -1.08
CA SER A 52 -0.03 -9.32 -0.01
C SER A 52 0.29 -10.81 -0.07
N GLU A 53 0.41 -11.39 -1.27
CA GLU A 53 0.77 -12.81 -1.44
C GLU A 53 2.25 -13.03 -1.15
N GLU A 54 3.08 -12.09 -1.52
CA GLU A 54 4.52 -12.11 -1.28
C GLU A 54 4.89 -11.64 0.13
N GLN A 55 3.93 -11.08 0.88
CA GLN A 55 4.05 -10.62 2.26
C GLN A 55 5.16 -9.57 2.47
N TRP A 56 5.13 -8.51 1.66
CA TRP A 56 6.00 -7.35 1.85
C TRP A 56 5.33 -6.07 1.41
N ASP A 57 5.75 -4.96 1.99
CA ASP A 57 5.17 -3.64 1.76
C ASP A 57 6.26 -2.60 1.50
N ILE A 58 5.87 -1.54 0.75
CA ILE A 58 6.62 -0.30 0.60
C ILE A 58 5.85 0.83 1.27
N TRP A 59 6.52 1.52 2.16
CA TRP A 59 6.04 2.72 2.85
C TRP A 59 6.85 3.92 2.42
N MET A 60 6.21 5.05 2.21
CA MET A 60 6.88 6.28 1.83
C MET A 60 6.32 7.47 2.58
N GLY A 61 7.21 8.34 3.09
CA GLY A 61 6.84 9.56 3.81
C GLY A 61 7.70 10.74 3.39
N GLU A 62 7.13 11.94 3.52
CA GLU A 62 7.84 13.19 3.29
C GLU A 62 8.60 13.59 4.57
N LEU A 63 9.80 14.11 4.39
CA LEU A 63 10.64 14.71 5.41
C LEU A 63 10.99 16.15 5.03
N SER A 64 11.36 16.94 6.01
CA SER A 64 11.83 18.31 5.80
C SER A 64 13.03 18.35 4.85
N GLY A 65 13.24 19.50 4.19
CA GLY A 65 14.32 19.66 3.22
C GLY A 65 14.12 18.86 1.92
N SER A 66 12.89 18.67 1.48
CA SER A 66 12.54 17.92 0.24
C SER A 66 13.07 16.48 0.24
N ARG A 67 13.30 15.90 1.41
CA ARG A 67 13.69 14.50 1.56
C ARG A 67 12.46 13.60 1.68
N LYS A 68 12.69 12.30 1.50
CA LYS A 68 11.68 11.27 1.75
C LYS A 68 12.27 10.14 2.57
N VAL A 69 11.43 9.47 3.36
CA VAL A 69 11.76 8.17 3.94
C VAL A 69 11.11 7.08 3.10
N LEU A 70 11.90 6.07 2.75
CA LEU A 70 11.46 4.85 2.09
C LEU A 70 11.65 3.69 3.07
N GLY A 71 10.55 3.03 3.43
CA GLY A 71 10.56 1.83 4.27
C GLY A 71 10.11 0.62 3.44
N VAL A 72 10.87 -0.47 3.50
CA VAL A 72 10.54 -1.73 2.83
C VAL A 72 10.49 -2.82 3.88
N ALA A 73 9.29 -3.35 4.14
CA ALA A 73 9.04 -4.32 5.21
C ALA A 73 8.81 -5.72 4.64
N ASN A 74 9.55 -6.68 5.17
CA ASN A 74 9.31 -8.12 4.97
C ASN A 74 8.47 -8.66 6.13
N TRP A 75 7.29 -9.19 5.84
CA TRP A 75 6.38 -9.74 6.85
C TRP A 75 6.53 -11.26 7.03
N LYS A 76 7.35 -11.93 6.21
CA LYS A 76 7.65 -13.34 6.36
C LYS A 76 8.60 -13.59 7.53
N ASN A 77 8.55 -14.82 8.06
CA ASN A 77 9.57 -15.31 8.99
C ASN A 77 10.93 -15.51 8.31
N ASP A 78 10.91 -15.82 7.02
CA ASP A 78 12.09 -16.13 6.22
C ASP A 78 12.61 -14.91 5.46
N SER A 79 13.87 -14.97 5.08
CA SER A 79 14.49 -13.97 4.22
C SER A 79 13.90 -14.02 2.81
N GLN A 80 13.75 -12.85 2.20
CA GLN A 80 13.35 -12.75 0.80
C GLN A 80 14.09 -11.63 0.07
N CYS A 81 14.27 -11.83 -1.25
CA CYS A 81 14.76 -10.79 -2.15
C CYS A 81 13.56 -10.08 -2.79
N VAL A 82 13.45 -8.77 -2.56
CA VAL A 82 12.38 -7.93 -3.13
C VAL A 82 12.96 -6.92 -4.11
N THR A 83 12.15 -6.49 -5.06
CA THR A 83 12.56 -5.49 -6.05
C THR A 83 11.68 -4.25 -5.92
N VAL A 84 12.29 -3.15 -5.49
CA VAL A 84 11.64 -1.83 -5.39
C VAL A 84 11.90 -1.06 -6.68
N ASN A 85 10.86 -0.80 -7.46
CA ASN A 85 10.95 0.05 -8.65
C ASN A 85 10.72 1.51 -8.25
N LEU A 86 11.80 2.31 -8.21
CA LEU A 86 11.73 3.72 -7.82
C LEU A 86 10.86 4.54 -8.76
N ALA A 87 10.86 4.24 -10.05
CA ALA A 87 10.03 4.95 -11.02
C ALA A 87 8.53 4.80 -10.72
N SER A 88 8.10 3.61 -10.28
CA SER A 88 6.70 3.37 -9.86
C SER A 88 6.30 4.14 -8.60
N LEU A 89 7.29 4.67 -7.87
CA LEU A 89 7.11 5.52 -6.69
C LEU A 89 7.27 7.02 -7.01
N GLY A 90 7.38 7.38 -8.29
CA GLY A 90 7.56 8.75 -8.73
C GLY A 90 9.00 9.28 -8.64
N ILE A 91 10.00 8.38 -8.52
CA ILE A 91 11.41 8.74 -8.33
C ILE A 91 12.24 8.25 -9.52
N ALA A 92 12.81 9.18 -10.30
CA ALA A 92 13.76 8.87 -11.37
C ALA A 92 15.16 8.56 -10.79
N SER A 93 15.61 9.39 -9.86
CA SER A 93 16.87 9.21 -9.14
C SER A 93 16.80 9.87 -7.75
N ALA A 94 17.61 9.38 -6.84
CA ALA A 94 17.80 9.97 -5.51
C ALA A 94 19.18 9.62 -4.96
N THR A 95 19.68 10.40 -4.00
CA THR A 95 20.77 9.98 -3.13
C THR A 95 20.17 9.26 -1.93
N ALA A 96 20.61 8.02 -1.69
CA ALA A 96 20.06 7.18 -0.64
C ALA A 96 21.07 7.00 0.51
N ARG A 97 20.57 7.02 1.76
CA ARG A 97 21.28 6.65 2.96
C ARG A 97 20.55 5.53 3.69
N ASP A 98 21.24 4.43 3.96
CA ASP A 98 20.71 3.35 4.80
C ASP A 98 20.83 3.77 6.27
N VAL A 99 19.66 3.90 6.90
CA VAL A 99 19.53 4.44 8.26
C VAL A 99 20.01 3.43 9.32
N TRP A 100 19.76 2.14 9.09
CA TRP A 100 20.19 1.09 10.02
C TRP A 100 21.69 0.83 9.95
N ALA A 101 22.24 0.83 8.75
CA ALA A 101 23.67 0.65 8.55
C ALA A 101 24.47 1.94 8.78
N ALA A 102 23.79 3.09 8.98
CA ALA A 102 24.39 4.43 9.05
C ALA A 102 25.36 4.70 7.89
N LYS A 103 24.98 4.26 6.67
CA LYS A 103 25.83 4.23 5.48
C LYS A 103 25.20 4.95 4.30
N ASP A 104 25.99 5.77 3.64
CA ASP A 104 25.60 6.34 2.35
C ASP A 104 25.71 5.29 1.26
N ILE A 105 24.60 5.10 0.52
CA ILE A 105 24.52 4.17 -0.61
C ILE A 105 24.96 4.88 -1.89
N GLY A 106 24.81 6.20 -1.94
CA GLY A 106 25.03 6.99 -3.15
C GLY A 106 23.77 7.16 -3.99
N THR A 107 23.96 7.43 -5.27
CA THR A 107 22.83 7.63 -6.20
C THR A 107 22.16 6.30 -6.54
N VAL A 108 20.84 6.27 -6.39
CA VAL A 108 19.98 5.13 -6.73
C VAL A 108 19.02 5.51 -7.86
N THR A 109 18.82 4.60 -8.82
CA THR A 109 17.92 4.77 -9.97
C THR A 109 17.24 3.46 -10.31
N GLY A 110 16.10 3.51 -10.99
CA GLY A 110 15.44 2.32 -11.53
C GLY A 110 15.00 1.31 -10.48
N ALA A 111 15.27 0.04 -10.71
CA ALA A 111 14.88 -1.06 -9.85
C ALA A 111 15.99 -1.42 -8.86
N GLN A 112 15.69 -1.39 -7.57
CA GLN A 112 16.60 -1.73 -6.48
C GLN A 112 16.26 -3.10 -5.90
N LYS A 113 17.20 -4.03 -5.93
CA LYS A 113 17.07 -5.35 -5.30
C LYS A 113 17.53 -5.27 -3.85
N LEU A 114 16.67 -5.68 -2.93
CA LEU A 114 16.93 -5.69 -1.50
C LEU A 114 16.77 -7.11 -0.95
N ASN A 115 17.79 -7.61 -0.27
CA ASN A 115 17.68 -8.81 0.53
C ASN A 115 17.26 -8.41 1.93
N LEU A 116 16.11 -8.89 2.38
CA LEU A 116 15.53 -8.60 3.69
C LEU A 116 15.46 -9.90 4.48
N THR A 117 15.93 -9.87 5.71
CA THR A 117 15.73 -10.99 6.65
C THR A 117 14.27 -11.06 7.10
N GLY A 118 13.89 -12.13 7.80
CA GLY A 118 12.54 -12.26 8.34
C GLY A 118 12.20 -11.08 9.25
N HIS A 119 11.02 -10.50 9.07
CA HIS A 119 10.51 -9.32 9.81
C HIS A 119 11.40 -8.08 9.74
N GLU A 120 12.34 -8.02 8.80
CA GLU A 120 13.16 -6.83 8.61
C GLU A 120 12.35 -5.70 7.97
N MET A 121 12.60 -4.48 8.45
CA MET A 121 12.20 -3.26 7.76
C MET A 121 13.45 -2.46 7.38
N ARG A 122 13.79 -2.42 6.10
CA ARG A 122 14.84 -1.56 5.57
C ARG A 122 14.34 -0.12 5.55
N LEU A 123 15.16 0.82 6.03
CA LEU A 123 14.86 2.25 6.00
C LEU A 123 15.94 3.01 5.24
N TRP A 124 15.52 3.72 4.21
CA TRP A 124 16.37 4.67 3.48
C TRP A 124 15.82 6.09 3.63
N VAL A 125 16.71 7.04 3.88
CA VAL A 125 16.43 8.45 3.67
C VAL A 125 16.91 8.82 2.27
N LEU A 126 15.99 9.36 1.47
CA LEU A 126 16.24 9.80 0.10
C LEU A 126 16.34 11.32 0.07
N SER A 127 17.38 11.83 -0.57
CA SER A 127 17.63 13.27 -0.81
C SER A 127 17.97 13.50 -2.27
N ASN A 128 18.10 14.77 -2.71
CA ASN A 128 18.41 15.13 -4.10
C ASN A 128 17.51 14.38 -5.09
N ILE A 129 16.22 14.34 -4.78
CA ILE A 129 15.25 13.53 -5.52
C ILE A 129 14.94 14.19 -6.85
N THR A 130 15.18 13.49 -7.95
CA THR A 130 14.63 13.82 -9.26
C THR A 130 13.35 13.02 -9.44
N ALA A 131 12.23 13.70 -9.63
CA ALA A 131 10.95 13.03 -9.85
C ALA A 131 10.88 12.44 -11.27
N THR A 132 10.16 11.33 -11.41
CA THR A 132 9.66 10.89 -12.72
C THR A 132 8.46 11.75 -13.12
N THR A 133 8.07 11.71 -14.38
CA THR A 133 6.71 12.12 -14.75
C THR A 133 5.73 11.30 -13.89
N PRO A 134 4.82 11.95 -13.15
CA PRO A 134 3.83 11.22 -12.37
C PRO A 134 3.05 10.26 -13.26
N LEU A 135 2.82 9.05 -12.77
CA LEU A 135 1.87 8.15 -13.41
C LEU A 135 0.52 8.87 -13.43
N SER A 136 -0.10 8.90 -14.58
CA SER A 136 -1.39 9.54 -14.78
C SER A 136 -2.41 8.55 -15.29
N SER A 137 -3.67 8.84 -15.06
CA SER A 137 -4.78 8.08 -15.60
C SER A 137 -5.56 8.93 -16.59
N LYS A 138 -6.06 8.31 -17.67
CA LYS A 138 -6.96 8.98 -18.63
C LYS A 138 -8.43 8.78 -18.30
N ALA A 139 -8.76 7.80 -17.45
CA ALA A 139 -10.13 7.47 -17.11
C ALA A 139 -10.24 6.91 -15.69
N TYR A 140 -11.28 7.32 -15.01
CA TYR A 140 -11.71 6.73 -13.76
C TYR A 140 -12.89 5.77 -14.01
N TYR A 141 -12.75 4.54 -13.56
CA TYR A 141 -13.76 3.49 -13.70
C TYR A 141 -14.57 3.39 -12.41
N THR A 142 -15.73 4.07 -12.42
CA THR A 142 -16.63 4.11 -11.26
C THR A 142 -17.41 2.80 -11.10
N ALA A 143 -17.61 2.36 -9.87
CA ALA A 143 -18.44 1.20 -9.54
C ALA A 143 -19.88 1.32 -10.07
N ALA A 144 -20.37 2.53 -10.33
CA ALA A 144 -21.69 2.77 -10.93
C ALA A 144 -21.85 2.15 -12.31
N ASN A 145 -20.76 2.01 -13.08
CA ASN A 145 -20.75 1.51 -14.45
C ASN A 145 -20.28 0.05 -14.56
N ALA A 146 -20.10 -0.63 -13.43
CA ALA A 146 -19.66 -2.00 -13.42
C ALA A 146 -20.79 -3.00 -13.64
N SER A 147 -20.47 -4.14 -14.24
CA SER A 147 -21.34 -5.31 -14.23
C SER A 147 -21.16 -6.06 -12.91
N LEU A 148 -22.26 -6.37 -12.24
CA LEU A 148 -22.27 -7.02 -10.93
C LEU A 148 -22.76 -8.46 -11.04
N SER A 149 -22.21 -9.35 -10.22
CA SER A 149 -22.71 -10.72 -10.06
C SER A 149 -22.94 -11.06 -8.58
N GLY A 150 -23.68 -12.11 -8.31
CA GLY A 150 -23.96 -12.62 -6.98
C GLY A 150 -24.65 -11.61 -6.08
N SER A 151 -24.12 -11.44 -4.87
CA SER A 151 -24.67 -10.53 -3.86
C SER A 151 -24.24 -9.07 -4.03
N ALA A 152 -23.31 -8.76 -4.92
CA ALA A 152 -22.82 -7.40 -5.12
C ALA A 152 -23.94 -6.41 -5.49
N ARG A 153 -23.93 -5.22 -4.91
CA ARG A 153 -24.92 -4.17 -5.12
C ARG A 153 -24.26 -2.80 -5.21
N VAL A 154 -24.72 -1.97 -6.14
CA VAL A 154 -24.35 -0.56 -6.19
C VAL A 154 -25.19 0.23 -5.19
N THR A 155 -24.53 1.07 -4.42
CA THR A 155 -25.17 1.96 -3.44
C THR A 155 -24.69 3.39 -3.68
N LYS A 156 -25.63 4.31 -3.75
CA LYS A 156 -25.36 5.75 -3.77
C LYS A 156 -25.13 6.23 -2.33
N CYS A 157 -24.04 6.94 -2.12
CA CYS A 157 -23.68 7.48 -0.81
C CYS A 157 -24.27 8.89 -0.59
N SER A 158 -24.25 9.35 0.65
CA SER A 158 -24.60 10.72 0.98
C SER A 158 -23.61 11.71 0.34
N TYR A 159 -24.02 12.97 0.25
CA TYR A 159 -23.15 14.02 -0.30
C TYR A 159 -21.80 14.09 0.44
N GLY A 160 -20.73 14.16 -0.31
CA GLY A 160 -19.35 14.19 0.22
C GLY A 160 -18.79 12.85 0.70
N ALA A 161 -19.56 11.76 0.58
CA ALA A 161 -19.13 10.41 0.96
C ALA A 161 -18.75 9.55 -0.25
N CYS A 162 -18.05 8.45 -0.03
CA CYS A 162 -17.58 7.50 -1.06
C CYS A 162 -16.86 8.21 -2.22
N LEU A 163 -15.91 9.05 -1.87
CA LEU A 163 -15.14 9.81 -2.87
C LEU A 163 -14.28 8.87 -3.73
N PRO A 164 -14.03 9.23 -5.01
CA PRO A 164 -14.40 10.50 -5.64
C PRO A 164 -15.80 10.52 -6.30
N THR A 165 -16.53 9.41 -6.33
CA THR A 165 -17.73 9.30 -7.19
C THR A 165 -19.07 9.41 -6.46
N GLY A 166 -19.10 9.30 -5.14
CA GLY A 166 -20.35 9.25 -4.37
C GLY A 166 -21.13 7.95 -4.52
N VAL A 167 -20.51 6.91 -5.10
CA VAL A 167 -21.10 5.60 -5.34
C VAL A 167 -20.12 4.51 -4.99
N LYS A 168 -20.61 3.39 -4.47
CA LYS A 168 -19.81 2.20 -4.19
C LYS A 168 -20.53 0.93 -4.59
N ALA A 169 -19.80 -0.12 -4.95
CA ALA A 169 -20.29 -1.49 -5.00
C ALA A 169 -19.92 -2.18 -3.69
N GLY A 170 -20.92 -2.59 -2.94
CA GLY A 170 -20.78 -3.32 -1.67
C GLY A 170 -21.35 -4.73 -1.76
N ASN A 171 -21.31 -5.45 -0.64
CA ASN A 171 -21.77 -6.85 -0.53
C ASN A 171 -21.05 -7.79 -1.52
N ILE A 172 -19.77 -7.54 -1.79
CA ILE A 172 -18.94 -8.40 -2.63
C ILE A 172 -18.55 -9.63 -1.78
N GLY A 173 -19.50 -10.54 -1.59
CA GLY A 173 -19.36 -11.77 -0.82
C GLY A 173 -18.94 -12.96 -1.68
N SER A 174 -19.12 -14.16 -1.14
CA SER A 174 -18.84 -15.41 -1.86
C SER A 174 -19.57 -15.46 -3.21
N ASN A 175 -18.85 -15.82 -4.25
CA ASN A 175 -19.35 -15.89 -5.65
C ASN A 175 -19.85 -14.53 -6.22
N ALA A 176 -19.58 -13.43 -5.55
CA ALA A 176 -19.88 -12.09 -6.06
C ALA A 176 -18.68 -11.47 -6.74
N SER A 177 -18.93 -10.69 -7.80
CA SER A 177 -17.90 -9.94 -8.49
C SER A 177 -18.39 -8.59 -8.99
N VAL A 178 -17.42 -7.70 -9.23
CA VAL A 178 -17.59 -6.39 -9.85
C VAL A 178 -16.66 -6.35 -11.05
N THR A 179 -17.22 -6.30 -12.26
CA THR A 179 -16.49 -6.42 -13.52
C THR A 179 -16.62 -5.16 -14.36
N PHE A 180 -15.49 -4.66 -14.80
CA PHE A 180 -15.38 -3.54 -15.72
C PHE A 180 -14.90 -4.05 -17.07
N SER A 181 -15.65 -3.78 -18.11
CA SER A 181 -15.27 -3.97 -19.50
C SER A 181 -14.77 -2.66 -20.10
N SER A 182 -14.06 -2.74 -21.20
CA SER A 182 -13.56 -1.56 -21.93
C SER A 182 -12.57 -0.71 -21.15
N VAL A 183 -11.75 -1.36 -20.32
CA VAL A 183 -10.67 -0.69 -19.58
C VAL A 183 -9.50 -0.43 -20.52
N SER A 184 -9.03 0.83 -20.53
CA SER A 184 -7.94 1.28 -21.40
C SER A 184 -6.56 1.06 -20.75
N ALA A 185 -5.61 0.63 -21.55
CA ALA A 185 -4.19 0.64 -21.22
C ALA A 185 -3.37 1.00 -22.46
N HIS A 186 -2.31 1.81 -22.29
CA HIS A 186 -1.50 2.33 -23.42
C HIS A 186 -0.45 1.35 -23.89
N SER A 187 -0.15 0.36 -23.08
CA SER A 187 0.78 -0.72 -23.42
C SER A 187 0.38 -2.02 -22.72
N ALA A 188 0.85 -3.15 -23.26
CA ALA A 188 0.63 -4.44 -22.63
C ALA A 188 1.51 -4.62 -21.38
N GLY A 189 1.15 -5.59 -20.53
CA GLY A 189 1.93 -6.03 -19.39
C GLY A 189 1.37 -5.58 -18.03
N LYS A 190 2.29 -5.33 -17.10
CA LYS A 190 1.98 -4.92 -15.72
C LYS A 190 1.58 -3.44 -15.67
N LYS A 191 0.51 -3.13 -14.94
CA LYS A 191 0.05 -1.76 -14.68
C LYS A 191 -0.18 -1.54 -13.20
N ALA A 192 0.00 -0.29 -12.77
CA ALA A 192 -0.44 0.14 -11.46
C ALA A 192 -1.93 0.48 -11.51
N LEU A 193 -2.73 -0.01 -10.56
CA LEU A 193 -4.11 0.37 -10.36
C LEU A 193 -4.23 1.18 -9.07
N GLY A 194 -4.72 2.40 -9.17
CA GLY A 194 -5.15 3.19 -8.03
C GLY A 194 -6.59 2.80 -7.70
N ILE A 195 -6.80 2.01 -6.66
CA ILE A 195 -8.11 1.47 -6.27
C ILE A 195 -8.64 2.27 -5.09
N ASP A 196 -9.80 2.90 -5.27
CA ASP A 196 -10.54 3.54 -4.20
C ASP A 196 -11.55 2.56 -3.61
N PHE A 197 -11.45 2.33 -2.31
CA PHE A 197 -12.18 1.29 -1.59
C PHE A 197 -12.68 1.80 -0.24
N ILE A 198 -13.62 1.07 0.36
CA ILE A 198 -14.09 1.34 1.72
C ILE A 198 -14.01 0.04 2.52
N ASN A 199 -13.26 0.09 3.60
CA ASN A 199 -13.18 -0.94 4.60
C ASN A 199 -13.25 -0.31 5.99
N TYR A 200 -14.32 -0.59 6.72
CA TYR A 200 -14.54 -0.16 8.10
C TYR A 200 -14.84 -1.37 9.00
N ASP A 201 -14.14 -2.46 8.75
CA ASP A 201 -14.32 -3.70 9.50
C ASP A 201 -13.35 -3.73 10.68
N TYR A 202 -13.80 -3.17 11.79
CA TYR A 202 -13.02 -3.16 13.02
C TYR A 202 -13.14 -4.47 13.77
N ALA A 203 -12.02 -5.08 14.08
CA ALA A 203 -11.92 -6.24 14.94
C ALA A 203 -11.76 -5.91 16.44
N PHE A 204 -12.13 -4.71 16.85
CA PHE A 204 -11.95 -4.26 18.23
C PHE A 204 -12.99 -4.78 19.25
N THR A 205 -13.82 -5.72 18.88
CA THR A 205 -14.85 -6.26 19.80
C THR A 205 -14.29 -7.13 20.91
N THR A 206 -13.05 -7.59 20.77
CA THR A 206 -12.31 -8.30 21.83
C THR A 206 -10.94 -7.65 22.00
N ALA A 207 -10.63 -7.19 23.19
CA ALA A 207 -9.49 -6.31 23.50
C ALA A 207 -8.09 -6.87 23.12
N TRP A 208 -7.99 -8.12 22.69
CA TRP A 208 -6.74 -8.79 22.35
C TRP A 208 -6.85 -9.62 21.06
N ASP A 209 -8.01 -9.67 20.46
CA ASP A 209 -8.15 -10.21 19.13
C ASP A 209 -7.67 -9.14 18.16
N LEU A 210 -6.39 -9.21 17.83
CA LEU A 210 -5.78 -8.46 16.76
C LEU A 210 -6.35 -8.96 15.44
N GLY A 211 -7.68 -8.87 15.30
CA GLY A 211 -8.32 -9.14 14.05
C GLY A 211 -7.63 -8.33 12.98
N ASP A 212 -7.59 -8.85 11.81
CA ASP A 212 -6.72 -8.36 10.75
C ASP A 212 -7.01 -6.91 10.35
N ASN A 213 -8.16 -6.32 10.76
CA ASN A 213 -8.61 -4.98 10.31
C ASN A 213 -8.44 -4.81 8.81
N ILE A 214 -8.43 -5.91 8.08
CA ILE A 214 -8.26 -5.98 6.64
C ILE A 214 -9.42 -6.75 6.03
N ARG A 215 -9.75 -6.42 4.78
CA ARG A 215 -10.55 -7.26 3.91
C ARG A 215 -9.75 -7.64 2.68
N ASN A 216 -9.85 -8.88 2.27
CA ASN A 216 -9.16 -9.36 1.07
C ASN A 216 -10.05 -9.15 -0.16
N MET A 217 -9.45 -8.70 -1.25
CA MET A 217 -10.08 -8.62 -2.55
C MET A 217 -9.11 -9.16 -3.60
N THR A 218 -9.63 -9.94 -4.53
CA THR A 218 -8.87 -10.41 -5.67
C THR A 218 -9.12 -9.54 -6.88
N VAL A 219 -8.10 -9.37 -7.70
CA VAL A 219 -8.18 -8.66 -8.98
C VAL A 219 -7.66 -9.57 -10.07
N ALA A 220 -8.44 -9.72 -11.13
CA ALA A 220 -8.06 -10.43 -12.34
C ALA A 220 -8.19 -9.51 -13.56
N VAL A 221 -7.27 -9.64 -14.51
CA VAL A 221 -7.29 -8.89 -15.77
C VAL A 221 -7.42 -9.88 -16.92
N ASN A 222 -8.37 -9.64 -17.83
CA ASN A 222 -8.60 -10.42 -19.06
C ASN A 222 -8.79 -11.93 -18.82
N GLY A 223 -9.43 -12.29 -17.69
CA GLY A 223 -9.63 -13.69 -17.31
C GLY A 223 -8.36 -14.43 -16.88
N GLY A 224 -7.26 -13.69 -16.65
CA GLY A 224 -6.02 -14.24 -16.11
C GLY A 224 -6.14 -14.68 -14.65
N LYS A 225 -5.03 -15.14 -14.08
CA LYS A 225 -4.99 -15.56 -12.68
C LYS A 225 -5.34 -14.39 -11.77
N ALA A 226 -6.35 -14.58 -10.92
CA ALA A 226 -6.70 -13.61 -9.89
C ALA A 226 -5.57 -13.54 -8.85
N LYS A 227 -5.20 -12.33 -8.46
CA LYS A 227 -4.23 -12.06 -7.41
C LYS A 227 -4.93 -11.36 -6.24
N ARG A 228 -4.53 -11.70 -5.02
CA ARG A 228 -5.10 -11.18 -3.77
C ARG A 228 -4.36 -9.95 -3.27
N TRP A 229 -5.13 -9.00 -2.79
CA TRP A 229 -4.61 -7.88 -1.97
C TRP A 229 -5.42 -7.74 -0.68
N ALA A 230 -4.69 -7.43 0.40
CA ALA A 230 -5.23 -7.13 1.72
C ALA A 230 -5.43 -5.62 1.85
N PHE A 231 -6.68 -5.20 1.89
CA PHE A 231 -7.08 -3.79 1.99
C PHE A 231 -7.22 -3.40 3.46
N PRO A 232 -6.45 -2.40 3.93
CA PRO A 232 -6.53 -1.93 5.31
C PRO A 232 -7.84 -1.19 5.58
N LEU A 233 -8.03 -0.69 6.79
CA LEU A 233 -9.09 0.27 7.08
C LEU A 233 -8.91 1.51 6.20
N SER A 234 -10.00 2.02 5.63
CA SER A 234 -10.01 3.21 4.78
C SER A 234 -10.27 4.51 5.54
N GLY A 235 -10.89 4.41 6.70
CA GLY A 235 -11.32 5.55 7.52
C GLY A 235 -12.08 5.07 8.74
N GLN A 236 -12.97 5.92 9.26
CA GLN A 236 -13.74 5.67 10.49
C GLN A 236 -15.22 5.38 10.21
N SER A 237 -15.60 5.13 8.96
CA SER A 237 -16.98 4.81 8.59
C SER A 237 -17.05 4.03 7.27
N TRP A 238 -18.19 3.37 7.02
CA TRP A 238 -18.51 2.76 5.72
C TRP A 238 -18.79 3.77 4.59
N SER A 239 -18.41 5.04 4.80
CA SER A 239 -18.56 6.13 3.84
C SER A 239 -17.26 6.81 3.48
N GLU A 240 -16.19 6.52 4.20
CA GLU A 240 -14.85 7.09 3.98
C GLU A 240 -14.01 6.17 3.11
N SER A 241 -13.64 6.67 1.94
CA SER A 241 -12.79 5.93 1.00
C SER A 241 -11.31 6.14 1.31
N GLY A 242 -10.56 5.06 1.19
CA GLY A 242 -9.10 5.07 1.12
C GLY A 242 -8.64 4.66 -0.27
N ARG A 243 -7.36 4.88 -0.57
CA ARG A 243 -6.75 4.45 -1.83
C ARG A 243 -5.62 3.47 -1.58
N LEU A 244 -5.63 2.36 -2.31
CA LEU A 244 -4.51 1.41 -2.37
C LEU A 244 -4.03 1.32 -3.82
N THR A 245 -2.73 1.52 -4.04
CA THR A 245 -2.12 1.30 -5.35
C THR A 245 -1.49 -0.08 -5.40
N VAL A 246 -1.93 -0.90 -6.35
CA VAL A 246 -1.49 -2.27 -6.57
C VAL A 246 -0.95 -2.46 -7.98
N GLU A 247 -0.06 -3.42 -8.18
CA GLU A 247 0.48 -3.75 -9.50
C GLU A 247 -0.15 -5.04 -10.01
N VAL A 248 -0.83 -4.97 -11.15
CA VAL A 248 -1.56 -6.10 -11.76
C VAL A 248 -1.03 -6.36 -13.16
N GLU A 249 -0.85 -7.63 -13.50
CA GLU A 249 -0.40 -8.08 -14.81
C GLU A 249 -1.58 -8.44 -15.72
N GLY A 250 -1.30 -8.66 -17.01
CA GLY A 250 -2.28 -9.17 -17.96
C GLY A 250 -2.99 -8.12 -18.80
N PHE A 251 -2.62 -6.85 -18.69
CA PHE A 251 -3.15 -5.82 -19.59
C PHE A 251 -2.65 -6.00 -21.03
N LYS A 252 -3.55 -5.72 -21.98
CA LYS A 252 -3.26 -5.59 -23.41
C LYS A 252 -3.33 -4.11 -23.80
N ASN A 253 -2.58 -3.71 -24.81
CA ASN A 253 -2.70 -2.38 -25.37
C ASN A 253 -4.11 -2.16 -25.94
N GLY A 254 -4.69 -0.99 -25.69
CA GLY A 254 -6.01 -0.60 -26.18
C GLY A 254 -7.09 -0.56 -25.10
N THR A 255 -8.36 -0.47 -25.54
CA THR A 255 -9.54 -0.19 -24.70
C THR A 255 -10.35 -1.43 -24.35
N GLY A 256 -9.90 -2.61 -24.72
CA GLY A 256 -10.68 -3.86 -24.60
C GLY A 256 -10.37 -4.70 -23.37
N ASN A 257 -9.65 -4.15 -22.35
CA ASN A 257 -9.34 -4.94 -21.17
C ASN A 257 -10.57 -5.09 -20.26
N VAL A 258 -10.64 -6.25 -19.62
CA VAL A 258 -11.65 -6.59 -18.63
C VAL A 258 -10.94 -6.71 -17.27
N VAL A 259 -11.41 -5.96 -16.28
CA VAL A 259 -10.89 -6.02 -14.89
C VAL A 259 -12.00 -6.49 -13.97
N THR A 260 -11.75 -7.57 -13.24
CA THR A 260 -12.72 -8.18 -12.34
C THR A 260 -12.19 -8.14 -10.90
N PHE A 261 -13.00 -7.62 -10.00
CA PHE A 261 -12.81 -7.62 -8.57
C PHE A 261 -13.74 -8.62 -7.91
N ALA A 262 -13.25 -9.44 -6.99
CA ALA A 262 -14.07 -10.43 -6.30
C ALA A 262 -13.56 -10.64 -4.85
N SER A 263 -14.41 -11.24 -4.02
CA SER A 263 -14.01 -11.66 -2.68
C SER A 263 -13.03 -12.83 -2.74
N LEU A 264 -12.35 -13.07 -1.63
CA LEU A 264 -11.55 -14.25 -1.40
C LEU A 264 -12.32 -15.18 -0.43
N ASP A 265 -12.37 -16.46 -0.77
CA ASP A 265 -13.06 -17.47 0.01
C ASP A 265 -14.54 -17.14 0.27
N ASN A 266 -15.03 -17.36 1.49
CA ASN A 266 -16.41 -17.06 1.90
C ASN A 266 -16.52 -15.71 2.66
N ALA A 267 -15.50 -14.87 2.60
CA ALA A 267 -15.50 -13.57 3.26
C ALA A 267 -16.04 -12.46 2.36
N PHE A 268 -16.32 -11.31 2.94
CA PHE A 268 -16.63 -10.09 2.17
C PHE A 268 -15.36 -9.34 1.78
N ALA A 269 -15.25 -8.93 0.53
CA ALA A 269 -14.27 -7.96 0.10
C ALA A 269 -14.60 -6.56 0.65
N PRO A 270 -13.66 -5.59 0.63
CA PRO A 270 -14.00 -4.20 0.85
C PRO A 270 -14.99 -3.71 -0.21
N ASP A 271 -15.79 -2.69 0.12
CA ASP A 271 -16.62 -2.03 -0.88
C ASP A 271 -15.73 -1.30 -1.90
N LEU A 272 -16.07 -1.39 -3.17
CA LEU A 272 -15.31 -0.78 -4.26
C LEU A 272 -15.98 0.53 -4.71
N VAL A 273 -15.27 1.66 -4.63
CA VAL A 273 -15.73 2.94 -5.20
C VAL A 273 -15.40 3.01 -6.68
N GLY A 274 -14.21 2.58 -7.05
CA GLY A 274 -13.73 2.52 -8.41
C GLY A 274 -12.21 2.43 -8.48
N PHE A 275 -11.67 2.59 -9.67
CA PHE A 275 -10.23 2.56 -9.87
C PHE A 275 -9.80 3.33 -11.12
N GLU A 276 -8.52 3.53 -11.23
CA GLU A 276 -7.86 4.05 -12.43
C GLU A 276 -6.61 3.23 -12.77
N VAL A 277 -6.28 3.17 -14.05
CA VAL A 277 -5.04 2.57 -14.56
C VAL A 277 -4.01 3.68 -14.64
N LEU A 278 -2.91 3.53 -13.90
CA LEU A 278 -1.82 4.49 -13.78
C LEU A 278 -0.65 4.08 -14.68
N GLU A 279 -0.27 4.96 -15.62
CA GLU A 279 0.80 4.72 -16.62
C GLU A 279 1.71 5.94 -16.78
#